data_d75cc351ad9496669b6d45c0a4dee1f1
#
_entry.id   d75cc351ad9496669b6d45c0a4dee1f1
#
_cell.length_a   1.000
_cell.length_b   1.000
_cell.length_c   1.000
_cell.angle_alpha   90.00
_cell.angle_beta   90.00
_cell.angle_gamma   90.00
#
_symmetry.space_group_name_H-M   'P 1'
#
loop_
_entity.id
_entity.type
_entity.pdbx_description
1 polymer ?
#
loop_
_entity_poly.entity_id
_entity_poly.type
_entity_poly.pdbx_seq_one_letter_code
_entity_poly.pdbx_strand_id
1 'polypeptide(L)'
;MRNHLIVGSVLVAFVLGGCANMTETQKGTAKGAGIGAGVGAVVGAIAGKGKGAAIGAAVGAGVGAVAGNVWTKRQEEQKRQMEEATAGTGVAVTQTADNRLKLDIPSDISFAVGRADIQSNFRTILDTFVTGLVTNSASNVTVIGHTDSTGSDAVNNPLSLNRAASVRDDK
;
A
#
# COMPACT_ATOMS: atom_id res chain seq x y z
N MET A 1 21.35 1.24 41.01
CA MET A 1 20.89 0.27 39.98
C MET A 1 19.35 0.15 39.87
N ARG A 2 18.60 0.28 40.98
CA ARG A 2 17.12 0.10 40.97
C ARG A 2 16.35 1.23 40.24
N ASN A 3 16.88 2.45 40.19
CA ASN A 3 16.20 3.59 39.53
C ASN A 3 16.30 3.58 38.01
N HIS A 4 17.34 2.98 37.42
CA HIS A 4 17.50 2.90 35.97
C HIS A 4 16.57 1.88 35.33
N LEU A 5 16.19 0.82 36.06
CA LEU A 5 15.22 -0.18 35.63
C LEU A 5 13.79 0.39 35.56
N ILE A 6 13.42 1.24 36.50
CA ILE A 6 12.09 1.87 36.55
C ILE A 6 11.94 2.88 35.39
N VAL A 7 12.97 3.70 35.13
CA VAL A 7 12.96 4.67 34.03
C VAL A 7 12.89 3.96 32.66
N GLY A 8 13.61 2.83 32.48
CA GLY A 8 13.55 2.03 31.27
C GLY A 8 12.17 1.40 31.03
N SER A 9 11.51 0.91 32.08
CA SER A 9 10.18 0.29 31.96
C SER A 9 9.08 1.30 31.65
N VAL A 10 9.15 2.52 32.18
CA VAL A 10 8.19 3.59 31.89
C VAL A 10 8.33 4.10 30.44
N LEU A 11 9.57 4.20 29.93
CA LEU A 11 9.81 4.62 28.54
C LEU A 11 9.27 3.60 27.54
N VAL A 12 9.42 2.31 27.78
CA VAL A 12 8.88 1.23 26.91
C VAL A 12 7.35 1.22 26.92
N ALA A 13 6.72 1.48 28.07
CA ALA A 13 5.25 1.53 28.17
C ALA A 13 4.64 2.70 27.38
N PHE A 14 5.33 3.84 27.31
CA PHE A 14 4.86 5.02 26.57
C PHE A 14 4.90 4.82 25.04
N VAL A 15 5.83 4.02 24.51
CA VAL A 15 5.94 3.74 23.09
C VAL A 15 4.84 2.81 22.59
N LEU A 16 4.34 1.89 23.43
CA LEU A 16 3.31 0.93 23.06
C LEU A 16 1.89 1.50 23.09
N GLY A 17 1.63 2.56 23.85
CA GLY A 17 0.30 3.18 23.96
C GLY A 17 -0.01 4.26 22.89
N GLY A 18 1.00 4.76 22.19
CA GLY A 18 0.86 5.91 21.29
C GLY A 18 0.27 5.61 19.89
N CYS A 19 0.17 4.35 19.48
CA CYS A 19 -0.20 4.02 18.10
C CYS A 19 -1.73 3.89 17.85
N ALA A 20 -2.55 3.87 18.89
CA ALA A 20 -3.97 3.58 18.75
C ALA A 20 -4.78 4.70 18.05
N ASN A 21 -4.34 5.96 18.17
CA ASN A 21 -5.01 7.14 17.60
C ASN A 21 -4.21 7.86 16.51
N MET A 22 -3.23 7.18 15.90
CA MET A 22 -2.41 7.76 14.84
C MET A 22 -3.13 7.72 13.49
N THR A 23 -3.02 8.81 12.72
CA THR A 23 -3.41 8.82 11.30
C THR A 23 -2.50 7.89 10.49
N GLU A 24 -2.92 7.48 9.29
CA GLU A 24 -2.12 6.60 8.42
C GLU A 24 -0.75 7.23 8.09
N THR A 25 -0.72 8.54 7.83
CA THR A 25 0.54 9.29 7.63
C THR A 25 1.45 9.23 8.87
N GLN A 26 0.88 9.36 10.07
CA GLN A 26 1.66 9.25 11.32
C GLN A 26 2.19 7.83 11.53
N LYS A 27 1.39 6.80 11.23
CA LYS A 27 1.82 5.40 11.25
C LYS A 27 2.93 5.12 10.25
N GLY A 28 2.83 5.65 9.03
CA GLY A 28 3.86 5.54 8.00
C GLY A 28 5.18 6.20 8.44
N THR A 29 5.09 7.40 9.00
CA THR A 29 6.25 8.13 9.57
C THR A 29 6.89 7.32 10.71
N ALA A 30 6.11 6.79 11.64
CA ALA A 30 6.60 5.99 12.75
C ALA A 30 7.23 4.66 12.29
N LYS A 31 6.61 3.97 11.34
CA LYS A 31 7.19 2.75 10.73
C LYS A 31 8.51 3.06 10.02
N GLY A 32 8.56 4.11 9.21
CA GLY A 32 9.76 4.55 8.51
C GLY A 32 10.88 4.92 9.48
N ALA A 33 10.57 5.67 10.54
CA ALA A 33 11.51 6.01 11.59
C ALA A 33 12.07 4.78 12.33
N GLY A 34 11.20 3.82 12.66
CA GLY A 34 11.58 2.56 13.31
C GLY A 34 12.52 1.71 12.46
N ILE A 35 12.18 1.50 11.19
CA ILE A 35 13.01 0.77 10.24
C ILE A 35 14.34 1.49 10.03
N GLY A 36 14.30 2.80 9.78
CA GLY A 36 15.49 3.61 9.58
C GLY A 36 16.41 3.61 10.81
N ALA A 37 15.85 3.70 12.01
CA ALA A 37 16.63 3.61 13.26
C ALA A 37 17.32 2.24 13.41
N GLY A 38 16.60 1.14 13.09
CA GLY A 38 17.16 -0.21 13.16
C GLY A 38 18.32 -0.42 12.18
N VAL A 39 18.12 -0.06 10.92
CA VAL A 39 19.18 -0.15 9.89
C VAL A 39 20.35 0.76 10.23
N GLY A 40 20.08 2.02 10.60
CA GLY A 40 21.09 2.98 10.97
C GLY A 40 21.90 2.55 12.21
N ALA A 41 21.26 1.94 13.21
CA ALA A 41 21.94 1.39 14.37
C ALA A 41 22.94 0.29 14.01
N VAL A 42 22.53 -0.66 13.14
CA VAL A 42 23.39 -1.75 12.69
C VAL A 42 24.61 -1.22 11.92
N VAL A 43 24.38 -0.34 10.94
CA VAL A 43 25.47 0.26 10.15
C VAL A 43 26.39 1.11 11.05
N GLY A 44 25.81 1.90 11.93
CA GLY A 44 26.57 2.72 12.87
C GLY A 44 27.37 1.91 13.89
N ALA A 45 26.86 0.75 14.34
CA ALA A 45 27.58 -0.15 15.24
C ALA A 45 28.82 -0.76 14.58
N ILE A 46 28.74 -1.11 13.30
CA ILE A 46 29.86 -1.62 12.51
C ILE A 46 30.95 -0.53 12.37
N ALA A 47 30.56 0.71 12.10
CA ALA A 47 31.48 1.81 11.87
C ALA A 47 32.10 2.42 13.15
N GLY A 48 31.34 2.50 14.26
CA GLY A 48 31.74 3.26 15.45
C GLY A 48 31.37 2.61 16.79
N LYS A 49 31.14 1.31 16.82
CA LYS A 49 30.72 0.56 18.03
C LYS A 49 29.45 1.20 18.67
N GLY A 50 29.37 1.21 20.00
CA GLY A 50 28.16 1.67 20.70
C GLY A 50 27.77 3.14 20.44
N LYS A 51 28.73 4.05 20.33
CA LYS A 51 28.45 5.46 19.99
C LYS A 51 28.00 5.61 18.53
N GLY A 52 28.60 4.84 17.63
CA GLY A 52 28.20 4.81 16.23
C GLY A 52 26.77 4.27 16.03
N ALA A 53 26.39 3.26 16.81
CA ALA A 53 25.02 2.72 16.79
C ALA A 53 23.96 3.79 17.19
N ALA A 54 24.24 4.57 18.24
CA ALA A 54 23.32 5.63 18.69
C ALA A 54 23.17 6.76 17.66
N ILE A 55 24.28 7.21 17.06
CA ILE A 55 24.27 8.24 16.01
C ILE A 55 23.58 7.71 14.76
N GLY A 56 23.92 6.47 14.33
CA GLY A 56 23.32 5.83 13.18
C GLY A 56 21.80 5.62 13.35
N ALA A 57 21.36 5.23 14.54
CA ALA A 57 19.93 5.11 14.84
C ALA A 57 19.22 6.48 14.74
N ALA A 58 19.79 7.54 15.27
CA ALA A 58 19.17 8.87 15.23
C ALA A 58 19.06 9.42 13.80
N VAL A 59 20.12 9.30 13.00
CA VAL A 59 20.12 9.73 11.59
C VAL A 59 19.17 8.86 10.78
N GLY A 60 19.23 7.53 10.95
CA GLY A 60 18.38 6.59 10.24
C GLY A 60 16.88 6.78 10.58
N ALA A 61 16.55 7.08 11.83
CA ALA A 61 15.18 7.43 12.24
C ALA A 61 14.68 8.68 11.52
N GLY A 62 15.49 9.73 11.42
CA GLY A 62 15.12 10.96 10.73
C GLY A 62 14.85 10.76 9.24
N VAL A 63 15.77 10.10 8.54
CA VAL A 63 15.63 9.78 7.12
C VAL A 63 14.44 8.86 6.89
N GLY A 64 14.30 7.82 7.70
CA GLY A 64 13.20 6.87 7.61
C GLY A 64 11.84 7.50 7.89
N ALA A 65 11.75 8.44 8.83
CA ALA A 65 10.52 9.20 9.11
C ALA A 65 10.07 10.01 7.90
N VAL A 66 11.00 10.73 7.26
CA VAL A 66 10.70 11.53 6.05
C VAL A 66 10.24 10.61 4.92
N ALA A 67 10.97 9.53 4.65
CA ALA A 67 10.64 8.57 3.60
C ALA A 67 9.25 7.93 3.84
N GLY A 68 8.97 7.51 5.08
CA GLY A 68 7.68 6.93 5.46
C GLY A 68 6.52 7.91 5.30
N ASN A 69 6.72 9.18 5.66
CA ASN A 69 5.71 10.23 5.50
C ASN A 69 5.37 10.48 4.02
N VAL A 70 6.41 10.68 3.18
CA VAL A 70 6.23 10.93 1.74
C VAL A 70 5.55 9.75 1.07
N TRP A 71 5.96 8.52 1.39
CA TRP A 71 5.34 7.31 0.85
C TRP A 71 3.85 7.24 1.18
N THR A 72 3.49 7.41 2.46
CA THR A 72 2.09 7.32 2.90
C THR A 72 1.22 8.40 2.27
N LYS A 73 1.72 9.65 2.19
CA LYS A 73 0.98 10.74 1.54
C LYS A 73 0.70 10.47 0.06
N ARG A 74 1.65 9.89 -0.65
CA ARG A 74 1.44 9.50 -2.07
C ARG A 74 0.38 8.42 -2.20
N GLN A 75 0.36 7.44 -1.31
CA GLN A 75 -0.66 6.39 -1.31
C GLN A 75 -2.05 6.94 -0.96
N GLU A 76 -2.15 7.81 0.04
CA GLU A 76 -3.41 8.47 0.40
C GLU A 76 -3.95 9.30 -0.77
N GLU A 77 -3.09 10.05 -1.44
CA GLU A 77 -3.45 10.84 -2.61
C GLU A 77 -3.91 9.96 -3.78
N GLN A 78 -3.20 8.89 -4.08
CA GLN A 78 -3.58 7.93 -5.12
C GLN A 78 -4.94 7.27 -4.80
N LYS A 79 -5.16 6.88 -3.54
CA LYS A 79 -6.44 6.33 -3.09
C LYS A 79 -7.56 7.35 -3.30
N ARG A 80 -7.38 8.59 -2.86
CA ARG A 80 -8.37 9.67 -3.03
C ARG A 80 -8.70 9.93 -4.50
N GLN A 81 -7.70 10.01 -5.37
CA GLN A 81 -7.91 10.17 -6.81
C GLN A 81 -8.71 9.02 -7.42
N MET A 82 -8.45 7.79 -6.98
CA MET A 82 -9.22 6.64 -7.43
C MET A 82 -10.64 6.64 -6.88
N GLU A 83 -10.85 7.00 -5.62
CA GLU A 83 -12.19 7.15 -5.02
C GLU A 83 -13.02 8.21 -5.78
N GLU A 84 -12.40 9.34 -6.12
CA GLU A 84 -13.04 10.40 -6.92
C GLU A 84 -13.37 9.93 -8.34
N ALA A 85 -12.43 9.25 -9.01
CA ALA A 85 -12.62 8.76 -10.37
C ALA A 85 -13.65 7.63 -10.47
N THR A 86 -13.83 6.88 -9.40
CA THR A 86 -14.77 5.76 -9.35
C THR A 86 -16.08 6.09 -8.66
N ALA A 87 -16.28 7.34 -8.23
CA ALA A 87 -17.49 7.78 -7.54
C ALA A 87 -18.74 7.47 -8.38
N GLY A 88 -19.73 6.81 -7.78
CA GLY A 88 -20.97 6.43 -8.45
C GLY A 88 -20.89 5.24 -9.42
N THR A 89 -19.73 4.63 -9.60
CA THR A 89 -19.56 3.48 -10.52
C THR A 89 -19.76 2.12 -9.85
N GLY A 90 -19.83 2.07 -8.52
CA GLY A 90 -19.88 0.82 -7.75
C GLY A 90 -18.50 0.17 -7.52
N VAL A 91 -17.42 0.76 -8.02
CA VAL A 91 -16.05 0.30 -7.72
C VAL A 91 -15.70 0.62 -6.28
N ALA A 92 -15.26 -0.39 -5.52
CA ALA A 92 -14.77 -0.20 -4.17
C ALA A 92 -13.24 -0.04 -4.17
N VAL A 93 -12.77 1.08 -3.61
CA VAL A 93 -11.34 1.37 -3.45
C VAL A 93 -10.96 1.17 -2.00
N THR A 94 -10.10 0.21 -1.73
CA THR A 94 -9.68 -0.16 -0.38
C THR A 94 -8.16 -0.22 -0.25
N GLN A 95 -7.66 -0.08 0.95
CA GLN A 95 -6.25 -0.29 1.26
C GLN A 95 -6.10 -1.58 2.06
N THR A 96 -5.23 -2.47 1.59
CA THR A 96 -4.95 -3.75 2.24
C THR A 96 -4.02 -3.56 3.45
N ALA A 97 -3.96 -4.57 4.34
CA ALA A 97 -3.10 -4.53 5.53
C ALA A 97 -1.60 -4.40 5.21
N ASP A 98 -1.19 -4.83 4.02
CA ASP A 98 0.17 -4.69 3.48
C ASP A 98 0.38 -3.38 2.69
N ASN A 99 -0.53 -2.41 2.88
CA ASN A 99 -0.49 -1.07 2.28
C ASN A 99 -0.56 -1.05 0.74
N ARG A 100 -1.21 -2.03 0.12
CA ARG A 100 -1.52 -1.99 -1.31
C ARG A 100 -2.90 -1.39 -1.56
N LEU A 101 -3.04 -0.66 -2.66
CA LEU A 101 -4.32 -0.19 -3.14
C LEU A 101 -5.03 -1.36 -3.85
N LYS A 102 -6.24 -1.69 -3.41
CA LYS A 102 -7.10 -2.70 -4.02
C LYS A 102 -8.33 -2.02 -4.61
N LEU A 103 -8.61 -2.32 -5.87
CA LEU A 103 -9.83 -1.94 -6.55
C LEU A 103 -10.67 -3.20 -6.75
N ASP A 104 -11.85 -3.24 -6.18
CA ASP A 104 -12.86 -4.25 -6.46
C ASP A 104 -13.85 -3.68 -7.48
N ILE A 105 -13.82 -4.23 -8.70
CA ILE A 105 -14.53 -3.69 -9.84
C ILE A 105 -15.66 -4.65 -10.21
N PRO A 106 -16.92 -4.22 -10.15
CA PRO A 106 -18.06 -5.06 -10.54
C PRO A 106 -17.97 -5.50 -12.00
N SER A 107 -18.37 -6.75 -12.26
CA SER A 107 -18.28 -7.32 -13.61
C SER A 107 -19.20 -6.65 -14.63
N ASP A 108 -20.34 -6.13 -14.17
CA ASP A 108 -21.37 -5.50 -15.04
C ASP A 108 -20.91 -4.18 -15.65
N ILE A 109 -20.01 -3.46 -14.99
CA ILE A 109 -19.40 -2.24 -15.54
C ILE A 109 -18.15 -2.51 -16.36
N SER A 110 -17.53 -3.68 -16.16
CA SER A 110 -16.23 -4.03 -16.75
C SER A 110 -16.38 -4.77 -18.06
N PHE A 111 -17.28 -5.77 -18.10
CA PHE A 111 -17.42 -6.71 -19.20
C PHE A 111 -18.90 -7.02 -19.47
N ALA A 112 -19.24 -7.27 -20.74
CA ALA A 112 -20.54 -7.86 -21.07
C ALA A 112 -20.61 -9.33 -20.62
N VAL A 113 -21.82 -9.87 -20.46
CA VAL A 113 -22.04 -11.25 -20.04
C VAL A 113 -21.33 -12.23 -21.00
N GLY A 114 -20.55 -13.14 -20.43
CA GLY A 114 -19.77 -14.14 -21.18
C GLY A 114 -18.61 -13.57 -22.01
N ARG A 115 -18.26 -12.31 -21.86
CA ARG A 115 -17.22 -11.65 -22.63
C ARG A 115 -16.05 -11.19 -21.78
N ALA A 116 -14.91 -10.99 -22.43
CA ALA A 116 -13.69 -10.41 -21.84
C ALA A 116 -13.29 -9.07 -22.48
N ASP A 117 -14.11 -8.54 -23.41
CA ASP A 117 -13.87 -7.22 -24.00
C ASP A 117 -14.22 -6.13 -23.00
N ILE A 118 -13.29 -5.22 -22.78
CA ILE A 118 -13.43 -4.12 -21.81
C ILE A 118 -14.46 -3.11 -22.31
N GLN A 119 -15.43 -2.77 -21.46
CA GLN A 119 -16.43 -1.75 -21.77
C GLN A 119 -15.82 -0.35 -21.73
N SER A 120 -16.36 0.59 -22.52
CA SER A 120 -15.82 1.94 -22.67
C SER A 120 -15.82 2.75 -21.39
N ASN A 121 -16.84 2.59 -20.54
CA ASN A 121 -16.91 3.23 -19.23
C ASN A 121 -15.80 2.75 -18.28
N PHE A 122 -15.46 1.46 -18.36
CA PHE A 122 -14.38 0.90 -17.54
C PHE A 122 -13.00 1.35 -18.03
N ARG A 123 -12.80 1.58 -19.31
CA ARG A 123 -11.54 2.14 -19.84
C ARG A 123 -11.17 3.47 -19.21
N THR A 124 -12.12 4.36 -18.98
CA THR A 124 -11.88 5.64 -18.32
C THR A 124 -11.33 5.46 -16.88
N ILE A 125 -11.83 4.46 -16.17
CA ILE A 125 -11.32 4.12 -14.82
C ILE A 125 -9.89 3.57 -14.92
N LEU A 126 -9.62 2.70 -15.89
CA LEU A 126 -8.26 2.17 -16.13
C LEU A 126 -7.27 3.29 -16.51
N ASP A 127 -7.67 4.25 -17.35
CA ASP A 127 -6.82 5.39 -17.71
C ASP A 127 -6.42 6.22 -16.49
N THR A 128 -7.36 6.49 -15.60
CA THR A 128 -7.08 7.20 -14.34
C THR A 128 -6.13 6.40 -13.45
N PHE A 129 -6.34 5.09 -13.35
CA PHE A 129 -5.49 4.20 -12.58
C PHE A 129 -4.05 4.18 -13.12
N VAL A 130 -3.88 4.01 -14.42
CA VAL A 130 -2.57 4.01 -15.09
C VAL A 130 -1.85 5.35 -14.93
N THR A 131 -2.57 6.48 -15.04
CA THR A 131 -2.00 7.80 -14.79
C THR A 131 -1.44 7.92 -13.37
N GLY A 132 -2.15 7.38 -12.38
CA GLY A 132 -1.66 7.31 -11.00
C GLY A 132 -0.43 6.42 -10.83
N LEU A 133 -0.33 5.32 -11.61
CA LEU A 133 0.83 4.42 -11.58
C LEU A 133 2.08 5.04 -12.18
N VAL A 134 1.96 5.76 -13.29
CA VAL A 134 3.11 6.43 -13.96
C VAL A 134 3.80 7.41 -13.03
N THR A 135 3.04 8.10 -12.19
CA THR A 135 3.60 8.98 -11.15
C THR A 135 4.31 8.23 -10.03
N ASN A 136 4.11 6.90 -9.94
CA ASN A 136 4.69 6.04 -8.90
C ASN A 136 5.40 4.83 -9.54
N SER A 137 6.48 5.08 -10.26
CA SER A 137 7.21 4.15 -11.12
C SER A 137 7.77 2.87 -10.47
N ALA A 138 7.59 2.70 -9.15
CA ALA A 138 7.96 1.49 -8.40
C ALA A 138 6.77 0.58 -8.07
N SER A 139 5.60 0.77 -8.71
CA SER A 139 4.40 0.00 -8.39
C SER A 139 4.34 -1.30 -9.18
N ASN A 140 4.04 -2.40 -8.49
CA ASN A 140 3.67 -3.67 -9.11
C ASN A 140 2.15 -3.80 -9.11
N VAL A 141 1.58 -4.17 -10.25
CA VAL A 141 0.14 -4.39 -10.42
C VAL A 141 -0.14 -5.88 -10.55
N THR A 142 -1.12 -6.35 -9.79
CA THR A 142 -1.67 -7.71 -9.94
C THR A 142 -3.12 -7.58 -10.38
N VAL A 143 -3.45 -8.15 -11.52
CA VAL A 143 -4.81 -8.20 -12.03
C VAL A 143 -5.39 -9.60 -11.79
N ILE A 144 -6.54 -9.67 -11.12
CA ILE A 144 -7.25 -10.91 -10.83
C ILE A 144 -8.63 -10.82 -11.47
N GLY A 145 -8.89 -11.72 -12.43
CA GLY A 145 -10.20 -11.84 -13.08
C GLY A 145 -11.08 -12.82 -12.33
N HIS A 146 -12.36 -12.49 -12.23
CA HIS A 146 -13.38 -13.35 -11.64
C HIS A 146 -14.57 -13.50 -12.59
N THR A 147 -15.31 -14.61 -12.42
CA THR A 147 -16.62 -14.84 -12.98
C THR A 147 -17.60 -15.13 -11.84
N ASP A 148 -18.89 -15.07 -12.11
CA ASP A 148 -19.90 -15.57 -11.20
C ASP A 148 -19.91 -17.12 -11.15
N SER A 149 -20.79 -17.68 -10.32
CA SER A 149 -20.97 -19.13 -10.20
C SER A 149 -21.88 -19.74 -11.27
N THR A 150 -22.32 -18.95 -12.26
CA THR A 150 -23.22 -19.41 -13.32
C THR A 150 -22.42 -20.12 -14.42
N GLY A 151 -22.78 -21.34 -14.74
CA GLY A 151 -22.08 -22.15 -15.74
C GLY A 151 -21.09 -23.16 -15.13
N SER A 152 -20.25 -23.73 -15.97
CA SER A 152 -19.25 -24.72 -15.56
C SER A 152 -17.88 -24.11 -15.38
N ASP A 153 -17.03 -24.76 -14.58
CA ASP A 153 -15.62 -24.39 -14.44
C ASP A 153 -14.87 -24.39 -15.78
N ALA A 154 -15.25 -25.28 -16.70
CA ALA A 154 -14.67 -25.36 -18.05
C ALA A 154 -14.88 -24.06 -18.86
N VAL A 155 -15.95 -23.31 -18.57
CA VAL A 155 -16.26 -22.02 -19.20
C VAL A 155 -15.70 -20.87 -18.35
N ASN A 156 -15.89 -20.93 -17.05
CA ASN A 156 -15.57 -19.82 -16.13
C ASN A 156 -14.06 -19.63 -15.92
N ASN A 157 -13.28 -20.72 -15.85
CA ASN A 157 -11.83 -20.60 -15.66
C ASN A 157 -11.14 -19.87 -16.82
N PRO A 158 -11.33 -20.25 -18.09
CA PRO A 158 -10.72 -19.48 -19.19
C PRO A 158 -11.28 -18.06 -19.29
N LEU A 159 -12.57 -17.83 -19.00
CA LEU A 159 -13.17 -16.51 -19.05
C LEU A 159 -12.55 -15.57 -18.02
N SER A 160 -12.33 -16.03 -16.77
CA SER A 160 -11.69 -15.23 -15.73
C SER A 160 -10.26 -14.84 -16.10
N LEU A 161 -9.49 -15.79 -16.65
CA LEU A 161 -8.13 -15.53 -17.13
C LEU A 161 -8.11 -14.53 -18.29
N ASN A 162 -9.03 -14.69 -19.26
CA ASN A 162 -9.11 -13.78 -20.39
C ASN A 162 -9.50 -12.36 -19.95
N ARG A 163 -10.39 -12.21 -18.98
CA ARG A 163 -10.73 -10.90 -18.39
C ARG A 163 -9.53 -10.23 -17.74
N ALA A 164 -8.76 -10.98 -16.95
CA ALA A 164 -7.53 -10.45 -16.36
C ALA A 164 -6.50 -10.05 -17.43
N ALA A 165 -6.34 -10.87 -18.47
CA ALA A 165 -5.45 -10.60 -19.60
C ALA A 165 -5.88 -9.34 -20.36
N SER A 166 -7.18 -9.18 -20.66
CA SER A 166 -7.69 -7.99 -21.34
C SER A 166 -7.38 -6.71 -20.59
N VAL A 167 -7.54 -6.69 -19.25
CA VAL A 167 -7.19 -5.52 -18.43
C VAL A 167 -5.69 -5.26 -18.42
N ARG A 168 -4.87 -6.31 -18.33
CA ARG A 168 -3.41 -6.17 -18.37
C ARG A 168 -2.92 -5.61 -19.70
N ASP A 169 -3.49 -6.06 -20.80
CA ASP A 169 -2.99 -5.80 -22.15
C ASP A 169 -3.61 -4.53 -22.78
N ASP A 170 -4.66 -3.96 -22.16
CA ASP A 170 -5.31 -2.72 -22.62
C ASP A 170 -4.41 -1.50 -22.42
N LYS A 171 -3.39 -1.58 -21.55
CA LYS A 171 -2.43 -0.51 -21.19
C LYS A 171 -0.99 -1.06 -21.09
#